data_6c3d01ece1191d42f4ab6c62e64c0821
#
_entry.id   6c3d01ece1191d42f4ab6c62e64c0821
#
_cell.length_a   1.000
_cell.length_b   1.000
_cell.length_c   1.000
_cell.angle_alpha   90.00
_cell.angle_beta   90.00
_cell.angle_gamma   90.00
#
_symmetry.space_group_name_H-M   'P 1'
#
loop_
_entity.id
_entity.type
_entity.pdbx_description
1 polymer ?
#
loop_
_entity_poly.entity_id
_entity_poly.type
_entity_poly.pdbx_seq_one_letter_code
_entity_poly.pdbx_strand_id
1 'polypeptide(L)'
;MLTTLEALEAEIEESFSILNHPPKPFIPLIKGPDGKLMLDVLIIGGGMNGLAAAFALRRFGVLNIRQLDAKPAGFAGPWRNYARMQFLRSGKNQNGPSLDQALLTPQAWWQASRPNSDWKTFEYFGREDWAEYLEWYAKVTQADVEYETTASEIVPEDEYVAIKTLDSKGIQSCTYARQVVLATGREGLAKPRIPDAFQTLRGDSRVCHSSKFFDFSSVTGQDVAVVGLAASAFDNAALLAESGANVTIIGRAREVPRMNKMKHTVTSGFAEG
;
A
#
# COMPACT_ATOMS: atom_id res chain seq x y z
N MET A 1 14.30 23.46 -13.70
CA MET A 1 13.24 22.46 -13.68
C MET A 1 13.87 21.14 -14.10
N LEU A 2 13.69 20.09 -13.30
CA LEU A 2 14.13 18.74 -13.65
C LEU A 2 13.36 18.31 -14.91
N THR A 3 14.06 17.98 -15.97
CA THR A 3 13.45 17.74 -17.28
C THR A 3 13.17 16.26 -17.55
N THR A 4 13.78 15.35 -16.77
CA THR A 4 13.62 13.89 -16.91
C THR A 4 13.65 13.18 -15.57
N LEU A 5 13.19 11.93 -15.57
CA LEU A 5 13.21 11.08 -14.38
C LEU A 5 14.64 10.76 -13.92
N GLU A 6 15.56 10.55 -14.89
CA GLU A 6 16.98 10.31 -14.60
C GLU A 6 17.63 11.52 -13.92
N ALA A 7 17.28 12.75 -14.36
CA ALA A 7 17.79 13.97 -13.72
C ALA A 7 17.29 14.11 -12.28
N LEU A 8 16.02 13.78 -12.03
CA LEU A 8 15.46 13.76 -10.67
C LEU A 8 16.15 12.72 -9.80
N GLU A 9 16.37 11.51 -10.31
CA GLU A 9 17.06 10.44 -9.59
C GLU A 9 18.50 10.82 -9.22
N ALA A 10 19.23 11.46 -10.13
CA ALA A 10 20.59 11.95 -9.89
C ALA A 10 20.62 13.05 -8.79
N GLU A 11 19.65 13.98 -8.80
CA GLU A 11 19.55 15.02 -7.77
C GLU A 11 19.18 14.43 -6.39
N ILE A 12 18.36 13.37 -6.36
CA ILE A 12 18.06 12.63 -5.12
C ILE A 12 19.34 11.98 -4.57
N GLU A 13 20.12 11.31 -5.42
CA GLU A 13 21.37 10.66 -5.04
C GLU A 13 22.39 11.67 -4.48
N GLU A 14 22.55 12.81 -5.17
CA GLU A 14 23.38 13.91 -4.68
C GLU A 14 22.90 14.45 -3.34
N SER A 15 21.59 14.70 -3.19
CA SER A 15 20.99 15.14 -1.94
C SER A 15 21.25 14.15 -0.79
N PHE A 16 21.10 12.86 -1.04
CA PHE A 16 21.38 11.83 -0.04
C PHE A 16 22.87 11.78 0.33
N SER A 17 23.76 11.98 -0.63
CA SER A 17 25.20 12.09 -0.39
C SER A 17 25.54 13.28 0.51
N ILE A 18 24.99 14.46 0.21
CA ILE A 18 25.17 15.68 1.04
C ILE A 18 24.64 15.48 2.45
N LEU A 19 23.52 14.80 2.62
CA LEU A 19 22.90 14.50 3.91
C LEU A 19 23.59 13.34 4.65
N ASN A 20 24.61 12.70 4.06
CA ASN A 20 25.21 11.45 4.56
C ASN A 20 24.15 10.37 4.84
N HIS A 21 23.21 10.20 3.92
CA HIS A 21 22.14 9.20 4.04
C HIS A 21 22.55 7.87 3.38
N PRO A 22 22.34 6.72 4.03
CA PRO A 22 21.97 6.58 5.44
C PRO A 22 23.13 6.93 6.38
N PRO A 23 22.84 7.51 7.56
CA PRO A 23 23.89 7.77 8.55
C PRO A 23 24.45 6.45 9.11
N LYS A 24 25.59 6.54 9.82
CA LYS A 24 26.20 5.36 10.46
C LYS A 24 25.23 4.73 11.48
N PRO A 25 25.14 3.39 11.52
CA PRO A 25 24.32 2.71 12.52
C PRO A 25 24.89 2.97 13.93
N PHE A 26 23.98 3.15 14.89
CA PHE A 26 24.35 3.40 16.29
C PHE A 26 23.79 2.37 17.27
N ILE A 27 22.87 1.51 16.80
CA ILE A 27 22.25 0.47 17.64
C ILE A 27 23.22 -0.72 17.74
N PRO A 28 23.58 -1.16 18.95
CA PRO A 28 24.43 -2.33 19.13
C PRO A 28 23.73 -3.60 18.58
N LEU A 29 24.48 -4.36 17.80
CA LEU A 29 24.02 -5.65 17.31
C LEU A 29 23.97 -6.67 18.45
N ILE A 30 22.85 -7.37 18.57
CA ILE A 30 22.66 -8.46 19.54
C ILE A 30 22.25 -9.75 18.84
N LYS A 31 22.46 -10.88 19.52
CA LYS A 31 22.05 -12.18 19.02
C LYS A 31 20.67 -12.54 19.56
N GLY A 32 19.85 -13.15 18.72
CA GLY A 32 18.58 -13.73 19.09
C GLY A 32 18.73 -15.12 19.75
N PRO A 33 17.62 -15.74 20.11
CA PRO A 33 17.60 -17.07 20.73
C PRO A 33 18.23 -18.19 19.89
N ASP A 34 18.26 -18.01 18.57
CA ASP A 34 18.87 -18.94 17.61
C ASP A 34 20.38 -18.72 17.40
N GLY A 35 20.98 -17.78 18.14
CA GLY A 35 22.39 -17.42 18.05
C GLY A 35 22.76 -16.56 16.84
N LYS A 36 21.83 -16.24 15.95
CA LYS A 36 22.00 -15.34 14.80
C LYS A 36 21.78 -13.88 15.21
N LEU A 37 22.18 -12.96 14.36
CA LEU A 37 21.90 -11.54 14.58
C LEU A 37 20.37 -11.31 14.56
N MET A 38 19.90 -10.67 15.63
CA MET A 38 18.51 -10.24 15.74
C MET A 38 18.32 -8.92 15.03
N LEU A 39 17.21 -8.78 14.31
CA LEU A 39 16.85 -7.52 13.66
C LEU A 39 16.52 -6.44 14.68
N ASP A 40 16.85 -5.19 14.38
CA ASP A 40 16.34 -4.06 15.15
C ASP A 40 14.85 -3.88 14.87
N VAL A 41 14.45 -3.92 13.59
CA VAL A 41 13.04 -3.80 13.20
C VAL A 41 12.72 -4.76 12.06
N LEU A 42 11.60 -5.47 12.19
CA LEU A 42 10.95 -6.14 11.06
C LEU A 42 9.70 -5.34 10.64
N ILE A 43 9.59 -5.01 9.35
CA ILE A 43 8.43 -4.31 8.78
C ILE A 43 7.60 -5.33 8.00
N ILE A 44 6.31 -5.44 8.33
CA ILE A 44 5.38 -6.35 7.64
C ILE A 44 4.46 -5.51 6.76
N GLY A 45 4.70 -5.57 5.45
CA GLY A 45 4.01 -4.83 4.40
C GLY A 45 4.96 -3.98 3.57
N GLY A 46 4.96 -4.18 2.23
CA GLY A 46 5.74 -3.45 1.23
C GLY A 46 4.98 -2.29 0.58
N GLY A 47 3.77 -1.96 1.08
CA GLY A 47 2.98 -0.83 0.59
C GLY A 47 3.50 0.52 1.09
N MET A 48 2.80 1.60 0.74
CA MET A 48 3.17 2.99 1.03
C MET A 48 3.67 3.21 2.47
N ASN A 49 2.95 2.70 3.47
CA ASN A 49 3.30 2.91 4.88
C ASN A 49 4.56 2.13 5.28
N GLY A 50 4.74 0.93 4.75
CA GLY A 50 5.95 0.14 4.99
C GLY A 50 7.17 0.77 4.35
N LEU A 51 7.07 1.27 3.12
CA LEU A 51 8.12 2.01 2.43
C LEU A 51 8.51 3.28 3.20
N ALA A 52 7.51 4.06 3.65
CA ALA A 52 7.75 5.24 4.48
C ALA A 52 8.45 4.89 5.80
N ALA A 53 8.02 3.83 6.48
CA ALA A 53 8.63 3.37 7.72
C ALA A 53 10.09 2.94 7.51
N ALA A 54 10.38 2.15 6.47
CA ALA A 54 11.72 1.72 6.13
C ALA A 54 12.65 2.91 5.86
N PHE A 55 12.19 3.86 5.04
CA PHE A 55 12.96 5.07 4.75
C PHE A 55 13.17 5.94 5.99
N ALA A 56 12.14 6.13 6.83
CA ALA A 56 12.27 6.86 8.09
C ALA A 56 13.32 6.24 9.02
N LEU A 57 13.28 4.92 9.22
CA LEU A 57 14.24 4.20 10.05
C LEU A 57 15.67 4.37 9.52
N ARG A 58 15.88 4.20 8.22
CA ARG A 58 17.19 4.38 7.60
C ARG A 58 17.72 5.81 7.75
N ARG A 59 16.85 6.81 7.63
CA ARG A 59 17.22 8.22 7.85
C ARG A 59 17.75 8.48 9.26
N PHE A 60 17.30 7.72 10.24
CA PHE A 60 17.74 7.82 11.63
C PHE A 60 18.86 6.83 11.99
N GLY A 61 19.46 6.12 11.02
CA GLY A 61 20.56 5.20 11.25
C GLY A 61 20.16 3.83 11.83
N VAL A 62 18.87 3.48 11.78
CA VAL A 62 18.39 2.14 12.07
C VAL A 62 18.47 1.33 10.79
N LEU A 63 19.58 0.59 10.60
CA LEU A 63 19.90 -0.06 9.33
C LEU A 63 19.70 -1.57 9.34
N ASN A 64 19.72 -2.22 10.51
CA ASN A 64 19.47 -3.65 10.64
C ASN A 64 17.96 -3.93 10.64
N ILE A 65 17.35 -3.64 9.50
CA ILE A 65 15.93 -3.81 9.25
C ILE A 65 15.69 -4.84 8.15
N ARG A 66 14.53 -5.47 8.17
CA ARG A 66 14.00 -6.34 7.11
C ARG A 66 12.58 -5.94 6.83
N GLN A 67 12.17 -5.94 5.58
CA GLN A 67 10.81 -5.62 5.16
C GLN A 67 10.24 -6.77 4.32
N LEU A 68 9.03 -7.21 4.63
CA LEU A 68 8.36 -8.32 3.95
C LEU A 68 7.07 -7.85 3.30
N ASP A 69 6.71 -8.45 2.17
CA ASP A 69 5.36 -8.37 1.62
C ASP A 69 4.91 -9.74 1.09
N ALA A 70 3.65 -10.09 1.36
CA ALA A 70 3.05 -11.34 0.91
C ALA A 70 2.74 -11.35 -0.60
N LYS A 71 2.80 -10.21 -1.28
CA LYS A 71 2.51 -10.07 -2.71
C LYS A 71 3.80 -10.03 -3.52
N PRO A 72 3.75 -10.36 -4.81
CA PRO A 72 4.89 -10.15 -5.69
C PRO A 72 5.23 -8.68 -5.86
N ALA A 73 6.44 -8.39 -6.33
CA ALA A 73 6.89 -7.04 -6.65
C ALA A 73 5.89 -6.33 -7.59
N GLY A 74 5.65 -5.05 -7.35
CA GLY A 74 4.68 -4.26 -8.09
C GLY A 74 3.21 -4.43 -7.64
N PHE A 75 2.94 -5.40 -6.76
CA PHE A 75 1.60 -5.69 -6.26
C PHE A 75 1.43 -5.41 -4.76
N ALA A 76 2.40 -4.80 -4.12
CA ALA A 76 2.27 -4.38 -2.72
C ALA A 76 1.15 -3.34 -2.54
N GLY A 77 0.37 -3.50 -1.48
CA GLY A 77 -0.79 -2.64 -1.22
C GLY A 77 -2.01 -2.98 -2.11
N PRO A 78 -3.04 -2.10 -2.13
CA PRO A 78 -4.30 -2.40 -2.80
C PRO A 78 -4.32 -2.08 -4.31
N TRP A 79 -3.39 -1.28 -4.80
CA TRP A 79 -3.52 -0.53 -6.05
C TRP A 79 -3.70 -1.41 -7.29
N ARG A 80 -2.90 -2.45 -7.45
CA ARG A 80 -3.02 -3.45 -8.54
C ARG A 80 -3.69 -4.75 -8.09
N ASN A 81 -4.14 -4.82 -6.83
CA ASN A 81 -4.82 -6.01 -6.31
C ASN A 81 -6.34 -5.87 -6.36
N TYR A 82 -6.91 -5.23 -5.35
CA TYR A 82 -8.37 -5.18 -5.13
C TYR A 82 -8.95 -3.77 -5.18
N ALA A 83 -8.14 -2.73 -5.32
CA ALA A 83 -8.65 -1.38 -5.56
C ALA A 83 -9.30 -1.30 -6.95
N ARG A 84 -10.50 -0.77 -7.02
CA ARG A 84 -11.30 -0.70 -8.24
C ARG A 84 -11.50 0.71 -8.77
N MET A 85 -11.23 1.74 -7.95
CA MET A 85 -11.31 3.12 -8.41
C MET A 85 -10.33 3.37 -9.55
N GLN A 86 -10.75 4.13 -10.53
CA GLN A 86 -9.90 4.60 -11.61
C GLN A 86 -8.91 5.67 -11.11
N PHE A 87 -9.41 6.56 -10.25
CA PHE A 87 -8.64 7.64 -9.65
C PHE A 87 -8.66 7.53 -8.12
N LEU A 88 -7.57 7.95 -7.48
CA LEU A 88 -7.52 8.09 -6.03
C LEU A 88 -8.54 9.15 -5.59
N ARG A 89 -9.10 8.97 -4.39
CA ARG A 89 -10.02 9.94 -3.80
C ARG A 89 -9.31 11.05 -3.02
N SER A 90 -8.04 10.85 -2.74
CA SER A 90 -7.16 11.86 -2.15
C SER A 90 -6.70 12.83 -3.22
N GLY A 91 -6.74 14.13 -2.94
CA GLY A 91 -6.23 15.15 -3.86
C GLY A 91 -4.73 14.99 -4.12
N LYS A 92 -4.28 15.34 -5.30
CA LYS A 92 -2.89 15.18 -5.77
C LYS A 92 -1.83 15.92 -4.94
N ASN A 93 -2.23 16.95 -4.20
CA ASN A 93 -1.31 17.79 -3.42
C ASN A 93 -0.86 17.17 -2.08
N GLN A 94 -1.19 15.90 -1.83
CA GLN A 94 -0.69 15.19 -0.67
C GLN A 94 0.74 14.68 -0.92
N ASN A 95 1.59 14.85 0.10
CA ASN A 95 3.02 14.53 -0.03
C ASN A 95 3.34 13.01 -0.12
N GLY A 96 2.35 12.14 0.11
CA GLY A 96 2.57 10.69 0.09
C GLY A 96 3.59 10.26 1.16
N PRO A 97 4.44 9.27 0.85
CA PRO A 97 5.47 8.75 1.75
C PRO A 97 6.76 9.58 1.76
N SER A 98 6.78 10.81 1.23
CA SER A 98 8.01 11.58 0.98
C SER A 98 8.77 11.99 2.26
N LEU A 99 8.12 11.98 3.42
CA LEU A 99 8.70 12.38 4.72
C LEU A 99 9.40 13.74 4.64
N ASP A 100 8.70 14.73 4.06
CA ASP A 100 9.15 16.12 3.85
C ASP A 100 10.40 16.28 2.94
N GLN A 101 10.77 15.24 2.18
CA GLN A 101 11.77 15.35 1.12
C GLN A 101 11.09 15.82 -0.18
N ALA A 102 11.36 17.05 -0.59
CA ALA A 102 10.70 17.69 -1.74
C ALA A 102 10.87 16.88 -3.03
N LEU A 103 12.06 16.33 -3.25
CA LEU A 103 12.38 15.54 -4.45
C LEU A 103 11.70 14.16 -4.48
N LEU A 104 11.23 13.65 -3.33
CA LEU A 104 10.53 12.38 -3.23
C LEU A 104 8.99 12.50 -3.32
N THR A 105 8.48 13.71 -3.50
CA THR A 105 7.02 13.92 -3.56
C THR A 105 6.39 13.35 -4.83
N PRO A 106 5.10 12.97 -4.80
CA PRO A 106 4.37 12.57 -6.00
C PRO A 106 4.42 13.65 -7.09
N GLN A 107 4.46 14.91 -6.72
CA GLN A 107 4.55 16.02 -7.67
C GLN A 107 5.90 16.02 -8.40
N ALA A 108 7.01 15.88 -7.68
CA ALA A 108 8.35 15.85 -8.29
C ALA A 108 8.46 14.68 -9.28
N TRP A 109 8.03 13.49 -8.86
CA TRP A 109 8.00 12.32 -9.72
C TRP A 109 7.13 12.51 -10.97
N TRP A 110 5.90 13.03 -10.80
CA TRP A 110 4.99 13.26 -11.92
C TRP A 110 5.57 14.21 -12.97
N GLN A 111 6.11 15.34 -12.52
CA GLN A 111 6.69 16.34 -13.42
C GLN A 111 7.92 15.83 -14.16
N ALA A 112 8.72 14.98 -13.52
CA ALA A 112 9.91 14.38 -14.14
C ALA A 112 9.56 13.20 -15.06
N SER A 113 8.60 12.37 -14.69
CA SER A 113 8.21 11.19 -15.49
C SER A 113 7.28 11.52 -16.66
N ARG A 114 6.60 12.66 -16.63
CA ARG A 114 5.62 13.10 -17.63
C ARG A 114 5.87 14.55 -18.06
N PRO A 115 7.00 14.84 -18.74
CA PRO A 115 7.43 16.22 -19.06
C PRO A 115 6.45 16.99 -19.94
N ASN A 116 5.61 16.29 -20.71
CA ASN A 116 4.60 16.89 -21.57
C ASN A 116 3.23 17.06 -20.90
N SER A 117 3.10 16.72 -19.64
CA SER A 117 1.85 16.83 -18.87
C SER A 117 1.91 18.02 -17.93
N ASP A 118 0.85 18.83 -17.90
CA ASP A 118 0.76 19.91 -16.94
C ASP A 118 0.17 19.41 -15.61
N TRP A 119 0.93 19.52 -14.53
CA TRP A 119 0.48 19.21 -13.17
C TRP A 119 -0.84 19.89 -12.80
N LYS A 120 -1.17 21.03 -13.39
CA LYS A 120 -2.38 21.79 -13.07
C LYS A 120 -3.65 21.21 -13.66
N THR A 121 -3.56 20.31 -14.64
CA THR A 121 -4.71 19.84 -15.43
C THR A 121 -5.53 18.74 -14.81
N PHE A 122 -5.10 18.12 -13.72
CA PHE A 122 -5.81 17.06 -13.03
C PHE A 122 -5.91 17.32 -11.51
N GLU A 123 -6.88 16.68 -10.85
CA GLU A 123 -7.11 16.83 -9.40
C GLU A 123 -6.69 15.59 -8.61
N TYR A 124 -6.78 14.41 -9.22
CA TYR A 124 -6.57 13.11 -8.57
C TYR A 124 -5.64 12.24 -9.39
N PHE A 125 -4.73 11.55 -8.73
CA PHE A 125 -3.88 10.56 -9.38
C PHE A 125 -4.70 9.40 -9.93
N GLY A 126 -4.33 8.90 -11.11
CA GLY A 126 -4.71 7.58 -11.54
C GLY A 126 -4.18 6.52 -10.56
N ARG A 127 -4.94 5.44 -10.39
CA ARG A 127 -4.53 4.33 -9.52
C ARG A 127 -3.21 3.70 -9.98
N GLU A 128 -3.04 3.50 -11.27
CA GLU A 128 -1.80 2.95 -11.85
C GLU A 128 -0.63 3.93 -11.71
N ASP A 129 -0.83 5.22 -11.95
CA ASP A 129 0.20 6.23 -11.73
C ASP A 129 0.69 6.24 -10.28
N TRP A 130 -0.22 6.03 -9.34
CA TRP A 130 0.15 5.94 -7.93
C TRP A 130 0.95 4.68 -7.62
N ALA A 131 0.63 3.55 -8.23
CA ALA A 131 1.41 2.32 -8.11
C ALA A 131 2.82 2.50 -8.69
N GLU A 132 2.94 3.09 -9.88
CA GLU A 132 4.23 3.41 -10.50
C GLU A 132 5.06 4.37 -9.64
N TYR A 133 4.44 5.39 -9.07
CA TYR A 133 5.11 6.29 -8.12
C TYR A 133 5.67 5.54 -6.91
N LEU A 134 4.93 4.62 -6.32
CA LEU A 134 5.41 3.85 -5.18
C LEU A 134 6.54 2.88 -5.54
N GLU A 135 6.53 2.29 -6.73
CA GLU A 135 7.65 1.49 -7.25
C GLU A 135 8.91 2.34 -7.44
N TRP A 136 8.75 3.51 -8.05
CA TRP A 136 9.85 4.46 -8.17
C TRP A 136 10.37 4.91 -6.80
N TYR A 137 9.48 5.24 -5.86
CA TYR A 137 9.85 5.63 -4.51
C TYR A 137 10.65 4.52 -3.81
N ALA A 138 10.23 3.27 -3.92
CA ALA A 138 10.96 2.12 -3.38
C ALA A 138 12.36 2.02 -3.97
N LYS A 139 12.50 2.22 -5.29
CA LYS A 139 13.79 2.21 -6.01
C LYS A 139 14.72 3.30 -5.47
N VAL A 140 14.30 4.56 -5.48
CA VAL A 140 15.17 5.70 -5.12
C VAL A 140 15.49 5.77 -3.64
N THR A 141 14.63 5.26 -2.78
CA THR A 141 14.89 5.12 -1.32
C THR A 141 15.63 3.82 -0.98
N GLN A 142 15.97 3.01 -1.99
CA GLN A 142 16.66 1.73 -1.83
C GLN A 142 15.94 0.79 -0.83
N ALA A 143 14.61 0.73 -0.92
CA ALA A 143 13.83 -0.17 -0.10
C ALA A 143 14.11 -1.62 -0.52
N ASP A 144 14.64 -2.42 0.41
CA ASP A 144 14.88 -3.85 0.24
C ASP A 144 13.66 -4.63 0.77
N VAL A 145 12.70 -4.88 -0.11
CA VAL A 145 11.45 -5.58 0.23
C VAL A 145 11.56 -7.03 -0.23
N GLU A 146 11.46 -7.95 0.72
CA GLU A 146 11.35 -9.38 0.44
C GLU A 146 9.89 -9.69 0.11
N TYR A 147 9.61 -9.79 -1.19
CA TYR A 147 8.29 -10.08 -1.71
C TYR A 147 7.94 -11.57 -1.60
N GLU A 148 6.65 -11.91 -1.79
CA GLU A 148 6.12 -13.27 -1.74
C GLU A 148 6.42 -14.00 -0.42
N THR A 149 6.61 -13.21 0.66
CA THR A 149 6.92 -13.72 2.00
C THR A 149 5.86 -13.24 2.99
N THR A 150 5.09 -14.19 3.51
CA THR A 150 3.99 -13.94 4.44
C THR A 150 4.44 -14.10 5.88
N ALA A 151 4.24 -13.11 6.73
CA ALA A 151 4.31 -13.28 8.17
C ALA A 151 3.05 -14.04 8.63
N SER A 152 3.23 -15.30 9.01
CA SER A 152 2.12 -16.20 9.37
C SER A 152 1.76 -16.16 10.87
N GLU A 153 2.73 -15.83 11.72
CA GLU A 153 2.54 -15.72 13.15
C GLU A 153 3.52 -14.69 13.74
N ILE A 154 3.04 -13.93 14.72
CA ILE A 154 3.83 -12.92 15.44
C ILE A 154 3.64 -13.21 16.93
N VAL A 155 4.71 -13.55 17.62
CA VAL A 155 4.69 -13.92 19.04
C VAL A 155 5.58 -12.93 19.80
N PRO A 156 4.98 -11.98 20.55
CA PRO A 156 5.73 -11.12 21.45
C PRO A 156 6.29 -11.92 22.63
N GLU A 157 7.56 -11.68 22.93
CA GLU A 157 8.29 -12.15 24.10
C GLU A 157 8.81 -10.95 24.89
N ASP A 158 9.37 -11.16 26.07
CA ASP A 158 9.79 -10.07 26.97
C ASP A 158 10.83 -9.14 26.31
N GLU A 159 11.81 -9.69 25.60
CA GLU A 159 12.94 -8.94 25.04
C GLU A 159 12.94 -8.86 23.51
N TYR A 160 12.10 -9.60 22.82
CA TYR A 160 12.04 -9.68 21.38
C TYR A 160 10.65 -10.10 20.88
N VAL A 161 10.47 -10.01 19.59
CA VAL A 161 9.31 -10.59 18.91
C VAL A 161 9.81 -11.73 18.01
N ALA A 162 9.18 -12.90 18.09
CA ALA A 162 9.41 -14.00 17.17
C ALA A 162 8.39 -13.95 16.01
N ILE A 163 8.88 -13.98 14.78
CA ILE A 163 8.04 -13.90 13.58
C ILE A 163 8.25 -15.14 12.73
N LYS A 164 7.19 -15.94 12.56
CA LYS A 164 7.18 -17.05 11.61
C LYS A 164 6.79 -16.54 10.24
N THR A 165 7.54 -16.92 9.23
CA THR A 165 7.31 -16.54 7.84
C THR A 165 7.16 -17.76 6.96
N LEU A 166 6.43 -17.59 5.87
CA LEU A 166 6.20 -18.57 4.83
C LEU A 166 6.49 -17.92 3.48
N ASP A 167 7.43 -18.45 2.73
CA ASP A 167 7.73 -18.00 1.37
C ASP A 167 6.80 -18.61 0.31
N SER A 168 6.94 -18.19 -0.95
CA SER A 168 6.15 -18.68 -2.08
C SER A 168 6.38 -20.17 -2.39
N LYS A 169 7.48 -20.77 -1.90
CA LYS A 169 7.79 -22.19 -2.05
C LYS A 169 7.24 -23.03 -0.89
N GLY A 170 6.59 -22.42 0.07
CA GLY A 170 6.08 -23.08 1.26
C GLY A 170 7.15 -23.34 2.34
N ILE A 171 8.32 -22.71 2.23
CA ILE A 171 9.38 -22.85 3.22
C ILE A 171 9.06 -21.97 4.41
N GLN A 172 9.00 -22.57 5.59
CA GLN A 172 8.81 -21.86 6.84
C GLN A 172 10.16 -21.46 7.43
N SER A 173 10.22 -20.24 7.98
CA SER A 173 11.35 -19.76 8.76
C SER A 173 10.88 -18.97 9.96
N CYS A 174 11.79 -18.78 10.95
CA CYS A 174 11.55 -17.93 12.09
C CYS A 174 12.63 -16.86 12.16
N THR A 175 12.22 -15.63 12.37
CA THR A 175 13.10 -14.46 12.51
C THR A 175 12.77 -13.76 13.82
N TYR A 176 13.80 -13.22 14.47
CA TYR A 176 13.68 -12.48 15.72
C TYR A 176 13.98 -11.01 15.50
N ALA A 177 13.17 -10.13 16.05
CA ALA A 177 13.33 -8.70 15.96
C ALA A 177 13.07 -8.03 17.33
N ARG A 178 13.73 -6.92 17.61
CA ARG A 178 13.44 -6.10 18.81
C ARG A 178 12.06 -5.46 18.70
N GLN A 179 11.72 -5.00 17.50
CA GLN A 179 10.47 -4.33 17.20
C GLN A 179 9.86 -4.83 15.90
N VAL A 180 8.54 -4.75 15.80
CA VAL A 180 7.79 -5.06 14.58
C VAL A 180 6.91 -3.87 14.19
N VAL A 181 7.00 -3.46 12.94
CA VAL A 181 6.10 -2.47 12.34
C VAL A 181 5.03 -3.19 11.53
N LEU A 182 3.77 -3.10 11.95
CA LEU A 182 2.64 -3.64 11.23
C LEU A 182 2.15 -2.61 10.19
N ALA A 183 2.65 -2.73 8.96
CA ALA A 183 2.28 -1.90 7.81
C ALA A 183 1.35 -2.65 6.83
N THR A 184 0.55 -3.58 7.35
CA THR A 184 -0.27 -4.55 6.62
C THR A 184 -1.51 -3.97 5.94
N GLY A 185 -1.68 -2.65 6.01
CA GLY A 185 -2.82 -1.96 5.44
C GLY A 185 -4.12 -2.18 6.23
N ARG A 186 -5.20 -1.63 5.71
CA ARG A 186 -6.50 -1.62 6.41
C ARG A 186 -7.08 -3.03 6.63
N GLU A 187 -6.86 -3.93 5.69
CA GLU A 187 -7.42 -5.29 5.72
C GLU A 187 -6.47 -6.31 6.38
N GLY A 188 -5.21 -5.94 6.61
CA GLY A 188 -4.17 -6.89 7.04
C GLY A 188 -4.24 -7.32 8.48
N LEU A 189 -4.94 -6.59 9.34
CA LEU A 189 -5.08 -6.90 10.78
C LEU A 189 -6.42 -7.54 11.13
N ALA A 190 -7.31 -7.71 10.15
CA ALA A 190 -8.63 -8.28 10.37
C ALA A 190 -9.10 -9.08 9.16
N LYS A 191 -10.07 -9.96 9.38
CA LYS A 191 -10.78 -10.63 8.28
C LYS A 191 -11.78 -9.66 7.66
N PRO A 192 -12.08 -9.78 6.34
CA PRO A 192 -13.14 -9.03 5.70
C PRO A 192 -14.45 -9.20 6.49
N ARG A 193 -15.12 -8.06 6.77
CA ARG A 193 -16.39 -8.08 7.49
C ARG A 193 -17.50 -8.53 6.55
N ILE A 194 -18.00 -9.73 6.75
CA ILE A 194 -19.19 -10.26 6.07
C ILE A 194 -20.36 -10.07 7.01
N PRO A 195 -21.43 -9.34 6.62
CA PRO A 195 -22.62 -9.18 7.45
C PRO A 195 -23.27 -10.53 7.79
N ASP A 196 -23.90 -10.62 8.97
CA ASP A 196 -24.44 -11.88 9.49
C ASP A 196 -25.46 -12.53 8.52
N ALA A 197 -26.24 -11.73 7.82
CA ALA A 197 -27.18 -12.21 6.79
C ALA A 197 -26.51 -13.02 5.66
N PHE A 198 -25.20 -12.89 5.47
CA PHE A 198 -24.45 -13.60 4.42
C PHE A 198 -23.47 -14.65 4.96
N GLN A 199 -23.47 -14.90 6.28
CA GLN A 199 -22.56 -15.88 6.90
C GLN A 199 -22.78 -17.30 6.38
N THR A 200 -24.03 -17.66 6.09
CA THR A 200 -24.41 -18.98 5.54
C THR A 200 -23.91 -19.18 4.09
N LEU A 201 -23.55 -18.10 3.41
CA LEU A 201 -23.00 -18.12 2.05
C LEU A 201 -21.46 -18.13 2.03
N ARG A 202 -20.81 -18.24 3.18
CA ARG A 202 -19.35 -18.37 3.24
C ARG A 202 -18.90 -19.64 2.53
N GLY A 203 -17.99 -19.49 1.59
CA GLY A 203 -17.46 -20.61 0.79
C GLY A 203 -18.26 -20.89 -0.48
N ASP A 204 -19.41 -20.26 -0.69
CA ASP A 204 -20.10 -20.31 -1.96
C ASP A 204 -19.28 -19.55 -3.02
N SER A 205 -18.95 -20.22 -4.12
CA SER A 205 -18.14 -19.65 -5.21
C SER A 205 -18.81 -18.45 -5.89
N ARG A 206 -20.11 -18.29 -5.75
CA ARG A 206 -20.89 -17.16 -6.26
C ARG A 206 -20.80 -15.92 -5.38
N VAL A 207 -20.20 -16.01 -4.20
CA VAL A 207 -20.09 -14.92 -3.23
C VAL A 207 -18.64 -14.54 -2.99
N CYS A 208 -18.32 -13.28 -3.23
CA CYS A 208 -16.97 -12.77 -3.09
C CYS A 208 -17.00 -11.43 -2.34
N HIS A 209 -16.03 -11.24 -1.43
CA HIS A 209 -15.82 -9.94 -0.81
C HIS A 209 -14.99 -9.05 -1.73
N SER A 210 -15.29 -7.73 -1.79
CA SER A 210 -14.62 -6.76 -2.68
C SER A 210 -13.10 -6.62 -2.46
N SER A 211 -12.55 -7.11 -1.35
CA SER A 211 -11.10 -7.17 -1.11
C SER A 211 -10.40 -8.36 -1.76
N LYS A 212 -11.13 -9.25 -2.43
CA LYS A 212 -10.54 -10.34 -3.21
C LYS A 212 -10.35 -9.94 -4.66
N PHE A 213 -9.38 -10.57 -5.29
CA PHE A 213 -9.30 -10.53 -6.75
C PHE A 213 -10.57 -11.14 -7.35
N PHE A 214 -11.12 -10.49 -8.37
CA PHE A 214 -12.28 -10.97 -9.10
C PHE A 214 -12.11 -10.67 -10.59
N ASP A 215 -12.29 -11.68 -11.41
CA ASP A 215 -12.32 -11.52 -12.86
C ASP A 215 -13.73 -11.12 -13.28
N PHE A 216 -13.90 -9.84 -13.62
CA PHE A 216 -15.20 -9.28 -14.01
C PHE A 216 -15.75 -9.89 -15.30
N SER A 217 -14.90 -10.38 -16.21
CA SER A 217 -15.31 -11.01 -17.45
C SER A 217 -16.03 -12.34 -17.23
N SER A 218 -15.77 -13.00 -16.10
CA SER A 218 -16.38 -14.30 -15.75
C SER A 218 -17.87 -14.26 -15.53
N VAL A 219 -18.45 -13.07 -15.37
CA VAL A 219 -19.89 -12.87 -15.11
C VAL A 219 -20.61 -12.08 -16.21
N THR A 220 -20.01 -11.96 -17.40
CA THR A 220 -20.64 -11.32 -18.57
C THR A 220 -22.00 -11.95 -18.86
N GLY A 221 -23.04 -11.13 -19.03
CA GLY A 221 -24.42 -11.57 -19.27
C GLY A 221 -25.14 -12.14 -18.05
N GLN A 222 -24.50 -12.19 -16.87
CA GLN A 222 -25.12 -12.71 -15.66
C GLN A 222 -25.73 -11.60 -14.79
N ASP A 223 -26.69 -11.96 -13.96
CA ASP A 223 -27.25 -11.07 -12.96
C ASP A 223 -26.34 -11.06 -11.73
N VAL A 224 -25.82 -9.88 -11.35
CA VAL A 224 -24.89 -9.70 -10.25
C VAL A 224 -25.41 -8.68 -9.25
N ALA A 225 -25.50 -9.08 -7.97
CA ALA A 225 -25.86 -8.20 -6.88
C ALA A 225 -24.59 -7.68 -6.16
N VAL A 226 -24.45 -6.36 -6.09
CA VAL A 226 -23.42 -5.67 -5.31
C VAL A 226 -24.02 -5.15 -4.01
N VAL A 227 -23.59 -5.69 -2.88
CA VAL A 227 -24.11 -5.34 -1.56
C VAL A 227 -23.28 -4.24 -0.93
N GLY A 228 -23.85 -3.05 -0.78
CA GLY A 228 -23.25 -1.88 -0.18
C GLY A 228 -23.59 -0.60 -0.93
N LEU A 229 -23.42 0.56 -0.26
CA LEU A 229 -23.64 1.89 -0.85
C LEU A 229 -22.43 2.82 -0.65
N ALA A 230 -21.29 2.29 -0.23
CA ALA A 230 -20.06 3.06 -0.17
C ALA A 230 -19.35 3.08 -1.54
N ALA A 231 -18.37 3.95 -1.69
CA ALA A 231 -17.66 4.16 -2.94
C ALA A 231 -17.16 2.87 -3.61
N SER A 232 -16.64 1.93 -2.84
CA SER A 232 -16.17 0.62 -3.35
C SER A 232 -17.30 -0.19 -4.01
N ALA A 233 -18.53 -0.08 -3.53
CA ALA A 233 -19.67 -0.77 -4.14
C ALA A 233 -19.96 -0.22 -5.54
N PHE A 234 -19.90 1.10 -5.70
CA PHE A 234 -20.10 1.74 -7.00
C PHE A 234 -18.96 1.44 -7.97
N ASP A 235 -17.70 1.46 -7.51
CA ASP A 235 -16.55 1.09 -8.35
C ASP A 235 -16.68 -0.36 -8.88
N ASN A 236 -17.06 -1.30 -8.01
CA ASN A 236 -17.27 -2.69 -8.43
C ASN A 236 -18.49 -2.82 -9.36
N ALA A 237 -19.59 -2.13 -9.08
CA ALA A 237 -20.78 -2.17 -9.92
C ALA A 237 -20.52 -1.59 -11.31
N ALA A 238 -19.75 -0.51 -11.41
CA ALA A 238 -19.35 0.08 -12.69
C ALA A 238 -18.55 -0.91 -13.54
N LEU A 239 -17.49 -1.51 -12.96
CA LEU A 239 -16.66 -2.49 -13.67
C LEU A 239 -17.44 -3.75 -14.08
N LEU A 240 -18.39 -4.20 -13.26
CA LEU A 240 -19.27 -5.31 -13.61
C LEU A 240 -20.18 -4.95 -14.80
N ALA A 241 -20.76 -3.75 -14.78
CA ALA A 241 -21.62 -3.29 -15.87
C ALA A 241 -20.82 -3.08 -17.17
N GLU A 242 -19.61 -2.49 -17.09
CA GLU A 242 -18.68 -2.36 -18.22
C GLU A 242 -18.26 -3.72 -18.80
N SER A 243 -18.21 -4.77 -17.97
CA SER A 243 -17.95 -6.15 -18.41
C SER A 243 -19.18 -6.86 -18.97
N GLY A 244 -20.31 -6.17 -19.06
CA GLY A 244 -21.55 -6.70 -19.63
C GLY A 244 -22.43 -7.51 -18.67
N ALA A 245 -22.23 -7.43 -17.36
CA ALA A 245 -23.14 -8.03 -16.38
C ALA A 245 -24.39 -7.16 -16.15
N ASN A 246 -25.50 -7.78 -15.76
CA ASN A 246 -26.71 -7.09 -15.30
C ASN A 246 -26.57 -6.80 -13.80
N VAL A 247 -26.28 -5.55 -13.44
CA VAL A 247 -25.87 -5.20 -12.06
C VAL A 247 -27.02 -4.58 -11.27
N THR A 248 -27.24 -5.12 -10.08
CA THR A 248 -28.14 -4.53 -9.07
C THR A 248 -27.34 -4.16 -7.81
N ILE A 249 -27.40 -2.89 -7.39
CA ILE A 249 -26.82 -2.43 -6.13
C ILE A 249 -27.85 -2.54 -5.02
N ILE A 250 -27.51 -3.22 -3.92
CA ILE A 250 -28.37 -3.43 -2.76
C ILE A 250 -27.78 -2.71 -1.56
N GLY A 251 -28.55 -1.83 -0.95
CA GLY A 251 -28.12 -1.08 0.24
C GLY A 251 -29.24 -0.88 1.27
N ARG A 252 -28.86 -0.62 2.51
CA ARG A 252 -29.81 -0.42 3.62
C ARG A 252 -30.28 1.03 3.76
N ALA A 253 -29.48 1.99 3.27
CA ALA A 253 -29.82 3.39 3.35
C ALA A 253 -30.91 3.74 2.32
N ARG A 254 -31.80 4.67 2.67
CA ARG A 254 -32.86 5.14 1.77
C ARG A 254 -32.32 6.01 0.64
N GLU A 255 -31.20 6.67 0.86
CA GLU A 255 -30.53 7.53 -0.10
C GLU A 255 -29.08 7.06 -0.31
N VAL A 256 -28.59 7.25 -1.53
CA VAL A 256 -27.19 7.01 -1.86
C VAL A 256 -26.34 8.09 -1.22
N PRO A 257 -25.33 7.74 -0.38
CA PRO A 257 -24.43 8.75 0.18
C PRO A 257 -23.72 9.51 -0.95
N ARG A 258 -23.86 10.82 -0.99
CA ARG A 258 -23.16 11.67 -1.95
C ARG A 258 -21.82 12.09 -1.36
N MET A 259 -20.74 11.86 -2.09
CA MET A 259 -19.45 12.46 -1.75
C MET A 259 -19.50 13.94 -2.15
N ASN A 260 -19.38 14.82 -1.19
CA ASN A 260 -19.15 16.23 -1.49
C ASN A 260 -17.77 16.37 -2.13
N LYS A 261 -17.64 17.23 -3.16
CA LYS A 261 -16.32 17.68 -3.61
C LYS A 261 -15.59 18.22 -2.39
N MET A 262 -14.40 17.71 -2.10
CA MET A 262 -13.58 18.32 -1.05
C MET A 262 -13.41 19.79 -1.41
N LYS A 263 -13.92 20.68 -0.57
CA LYS A 263 -13.50 22.07 -0.61
C LYS A 263 -12.02 22.06 -0.27
N HIS A 264 -11.19 22.52 -1.18
CA HIS A 264 -9.76 22.69 -0.95
C HIS A 264 -9.53 23.75 0.15
N THR A 265 -9.80 23.41 1.37
CA THR A 265 -9.34 24.15 2.52
C THR A 265 -7.99 23.55 2.91
N VAL A 266 -6.98 24.32 2.70
CA VAL A 266 -5.54 24.07 2.86
C VAL A 266 -5.15 23.85 4.33
N THR A 267 -5.89 23.18 5.16
CA THR A 267 -5.49 23.08 6.56
C THR A 267 -5.95 21.80 7.20
N SER A 268 -5.22 20.84 7.12
CA SER A 268 -5.20 19.58 7.87
C SER A 268 -5.44 18.35 7.00
N GLY A 269 -4.53 17.43 7.06
CA GLY A 269 -4.58 16.15 6.35
C GLY A 269 -5.61 15.16 6.91
N PHE A 270 -6.69 15.64 7.53
CA PHE A 270 -7.82 14.84 7.97
C PHE A 270 -9.06 15.31 7.23
N ALA A 271 -9.62 14.43 6.40
CA ALA A 271 -10.97 14.62 5.90
C ALA A 271 -11.92 14.53 7.09
N GLU A 272 -12.65 15.59 7.37
CA GLU A 272 -13.84 15.48 8.19
C GLU A 272 -14.84 14.59 7.45
N GLY A 273 -15.07 13.40 8.02
CA GLY A 273 -16.03 12.42 7.53
C GLY A 273 -17.47 12.80 7.83
#